data_d4672a3f6e21e16b1b487ba3218026b9
#
_entry.id   d4672a3f6e21e16b1b487ba3218026b9
#
_cell.length_a   1.000
_cell.length_b   1.000
_cell.length_c   1.000
_cell.angle_alpha   90.00
_cell.angle_beta   90.00
_cell.angle_gamma   90.00
#
_symmetry.space_group_name_H-M   'P 1'
#
loop_
_entity.id
_entity.type
_entity.pdbx_description
1 polymer ?
#
loop_
_entity_poly.entity_id
_entity_poly.type
_entity_poly.pdbx_seq_one_letter_code
_entity_poly.pdbx_strand_id
1 'polypeptide(L)'
;RELVCQKVLLIKEYFDKYKSQKDQARAEKIFDKIRNEISNFKFTSLFIEKLISRIENISKNIVKYEKDVFSLCLKQTSLSKKEFVKLFKNNETDMNVLEEIKNNHLKTTTDEVLFAKEFTKINKKLSLIESGQRITIQEIKTINKARRTGEIKERNAKREMVEANLRLVISIAKKYTNRGLQFLDLIQEGNIGLMKAVDKFEYRRGYKFSTYATWWIRQAITRSIADQARTIRIPVHMIETINKLLSLIHI
;
A
#
# COMPACT_ATOMS: atom_id res chain seq x y z
N ARG A 1 -21.62 17.80 7.73
CA ARG A 1 -20.33 18.52 7.55
C ARG A 1 -19.89 19.17 8.86
N GLU A 2 -20.73 19.94 9.54
CA GLU A 2 -20.43 20.61 10.82
C GLU A 2 -19.93 19.65 11.91
N LEU A 3 -20.58 18.52 12.10
CA LEU A 3 -20.20 17.49 13.08
C LEU A 3 -18.79 16.92 12.81
N VAL A 4 -18.40 16.76 11.54
CA VAL A 4 -17.07 16.30 11.15
C VAL A 4 -16.03 17.38 11.45
N CYS A 5 -16.34 18.65 11.13
CA CYS A 5 -15.45 19.77 11.44
C CYS A 5 -15.22 19.92 12.96
N GLN A 6 -16.27 19.81 13.76
CA GLN A 6 -16.15 19.84 15.23
C GLN A 6 -15.25 18.72 15.78
N LYS A 7 -15.43 17.50 15.29
CA LYS A 7 -14.57 16.36 15.69
C LYS A 7 -13.12 16.54 15.26
N VAL A 8 -12.88 17.06 14.07
CA VAL A 8 -11.51 17.35 13.60
C VAL A 8 -10.84 18.42 14.46
N LEU A 9 -11.57 19.47 14.84
CA LEU A 9 -11.05 20.49 15.74
C LEU A 9 -10.73 19.91 17.12
N LEU A 10 -11.59 19.07 17.66
CA LEU A 10 -11.37 18.39 18.94
C LEU A 10 -10.13 17.47 18.91
N ILE A 11 -9.94 16.72 17.83
CA ILE A 11 -8.72 15.91 17.62
C ILE A 11 -7.49 16.81 17.56
N LYS A 12 -7.57 17.96 16.89
CA LYS A 12 -6.47 18.94 16.83
C LYS A 12 -6.11 19.46 18.21
N GLU A 13 -7.09 19.83 19.03
CA GLU A 13 -6.87 20.26 20.42
C GLU A 13 -6.19 19.17 21.26
N TYR A 14 -6.64 17.92 21.15
CA TYR A 14 -6.00 16.80 21.83
C TYR A 14 -4.57 16.59 21.35
N PHE A 15 -4.32 16.75 20.06
CA PHE A 15 -2.99 16.62 19.49
C PHE A 15 -2.04 17.75 19.95
N ASP A 16 -2.53 18.97 20.08
CA ASP A 16 -1.74 20.09 20.60
C ASP A 16 -1.43 19.90 22.09
N LYS A 17 -2.40 19.39 22.87
CA LYS A 17 -2.19 18.97 24.27
C LYS A 17 -1.17 17.84 24.38
N TYR A 18 -1.23 16.84 23.49
CA TYR A 18 -0.24 15.76 23.41
C TYR A 18 1.16 16.28 23.12
N LYS A 19 1.29 17.26 22.22
CA LYS A 19 2.58 17.88 21.89
C LYS A 19 3.22 18.64 23.06
N SER A 20 2.41 19.28 23.90
CA SER A 20 2.88 20.08 25.03
C SER A 20 3.17 19.25 26.28
N GLN A 21 2.73 17.97 26.32
CA GLN A 21 2.85 17.13 27.50
C GLN A 21 4.24 16.49 27.60
N LYS A 22 4.87 16.67 28.78
CA LYS A 22 6.17 16.05 29.11
C LYS A 22 6.03 14.72 29.88
N ASP A 23 4.88 14.50 30.52
CA ASP A 23 4.58 13.32 31.32
C ASP A 23 4.04 12.19 30.40
N GLN A 24 4.79 11.09 30.33
CA GLN A 24 4.54 9.99 29.42
C GLN A 24 3.21 9.27 29.70
N ALA A 25 2.84 9.09 30.99
CA ALA A 25 1.59 8.43 31.36
C ALA A 25 0.35 9.28 31.01
N ARG A 26 0.46 10.60 31.06
CA ARG A 26 -0.60 11.52 30.63
C ARG A 26 -0.66 11.62 29.10
N ALA A 27 0.47 11.58 28.44
CA ALA A 27 0.56 11.57 26.99
C ALA A 27 -0.14 10.33 26.40
N GLU A 28 0.07 9.13 26.96
CA GLU A 28 -0.62 7.91 26.52
C GLU A 28 -2.15 8.01 26.67
N LYS A 29 -2.65 8.53 27.78
CA LYS A 29 -4.11 8.74 27.97
C LYS A 29 -4.71 9.70 26.93
N ILE A 30 -3.97 10.74 26.55
CA ILE A 30 -4.42 11.67 25.51
C ILE A 30 -4.37 10.98 24.14
N PHE A 31 -3.34 10.19 23.89
CA PHE A 31 -3.19 9.42 22.64
C PHE A 31 -4.32 8.41 22.46
N ASP A 32 -4.74 7.71 23.52
CA ASP A 32 -5.87 6.79 23.47
C ASP A 32 -7.21 7.51 23.20
N LYS A 33 -7.40 8.72 23.70
CA LYS A 33 -8.55 9.55 23.34
C LYS A 33 -8.55 9.91 21.86
N ILE A 34 -7.38 10.31 21.32
CA ILE A 34 -7.22 10.59 19.88
C ILE A 34 -7.52 9.34 19.05
N ARG A 35 -7.00 8.17 19.46
CA ARG A 35 -7.23 6.89 18.79
C ARG A 35 -8.71 6.55 18.73
N ASN A 36 -9.43 6.68 19.84
CA ASN A 36 -10.86 6.39 19.91
C ASN A 36 -11.67 7.33 19.01
N GLU A 37 -11.38 8.63 19.01
CA GLU A 37 -12.05 9.57 18.11
C GLU A 37 -11.77 9.27 16.64
N ILE A 38 -10.51 8.97 16.30
CA ILE A 38 -10.12 8.61 14.92
C ILE A 38 -10.79 7.30 14.46
N SER A 39 -10.94 6.30 15.35
CA SER A 39 -11.59 5.02 15.04
C SER A 39 -13.07 5.17 14.63
N ASN A 40 -13.71 6.23 15.10
CA ASN A 40 -15.10 6.55 14.77
C ASN A 40 -15.28 7.18 13.37
N PHE A 41 -14.19 7.53 12.68
CA PHE A 41 -14.26 8.08 11.33
C PHE A 41 -14.27 6.97 10.27
N LYS A 42 -15.16 7.10 9.31
CA LYS A 42 -15.12 6.31 8.06
C LYS A 42 -14.29 7.07 7.04
N PHE A 43 -13.03 6.70 6.91
CA PHE A 43 -12.14 7.30 5.92
C PHE A 43 -12.44 6.77 4.51
N THR A 44 -12.27 7.63 3.51
CA THR A 44 -12.33 7.22 2.11
C THR A 44 -11.08 6.38 1.76
N SER A 45 -11.23 5.42 0.84
CA SER A 45 -10.11 4.58 0.36
C SER A 45 -8.93 5.42 -0.13
N LEU A 46 -9.20 6.51 -0.84
CA LEU A 46 -8.19 7.45 -1.33
C LEU A 46 -7.35 8.07 -0.19
N PHE A 47 -7.99 8.39 0.94
CA PHE A 47 -7.27 8.94 2.09
C PHE A 47 -6.38 7.90 2.74
N ILE A 48 -6.89 6.67 2.89
CA ILE A 48 -6.13 5.53 3.43
C ILE A 48 -4.92 5.23 2.53
N GLU A 49 -5.08 5.21 1.21
CA GLU A 49 -3.99 5.02 0.25
C GLU A 49 -2.90 6.09 0.38
N LYS A 50 -3.27 7.36 0.56
CA LYS A 50 -2.31 8.44 0.81
C LYS A 50 -1.52 8.24 2.10
N LEU A 51 -2.18 7.79 3.18
CA LEU A 51 -1.50 7.49 4.44
C LEU A 51 -0.55 6.30 4.30
N ILE A 52 -0.98 5.24 3.64
CA ILE A 52 -0.15 4.05 3.33
C ILE A 52 1.09 4.47 2.56
N SER A 53 0.92 5.23 1.48
CA SER A 53 2.01 5.74 0.63
C SER A 53 3.02 6.57 1.44
N ARG A 54 2.55 7.39 2.39
CA ARG A 54 3.42 8.16 3.29
C ARG A 54 4.25 7.25 4.21
N ILE A 55 3.63 6.24 4.83
CA ILE A 55 4.32 5.27 5.69
C ILE A 55 5.35 4.48 4.88
N GLU A 56 5.00 4.07 3.67
CA GLU A 56 5.93 3.37 2.77
C GLU A 56 7.15 4.22 2.42
N ASN A 57 6.96 5.48 2.09
CA ASN A 57 8.05 6.37 1.75
C ASN A 57 9.00 6.58 2.94
N ILE A 58 8.45 6.76 4.15
CA ILE A 58 9.24 6.85 5.37
C ILE A 58 10.04 5.55 5.59
N SER A 59 9.37 4.41 5.49
CA SER A 59 10.01 3.11 5.66
C SER A 59 11.09 2.83 4.60
N LYS A 60 10.86 3.21 3.33
CA LYS A 60 11.86 3.12 2.26
C LYS A 60 13.10 3.97 2.57
N ASN A 61 12.91 5.18 3.08
CA ASN A 61 14.01 6.07 3.47
C ASN A 61 14.82 5.48 4.63
N ILE A 62 14.15 4.92 5.65
CA ILE A 62 14.82 4.25 6.77
C ILE A 62 15.68 3.10 6.24
N VAL A 63 15.11 2.20 5.44
CA VAL A 63 15.82 1.05 4.88
C VAL A 63 17.00 1.49 4.00
N LYS A 64 16.85 2.60 3.25
CA LYS A 64 17.94 3.17 2.46
C LYS A 64 19.09 3.62 3.36
N TYR A 65 18.80 4.41 4.38
CA TYR A 65 19.83 4.91 5.31
C TYR A 65 20.50 3.79 6.10
N GLU A 66 19.76 2.77 6.51
CA GLU A 66 20.34 1.58 7.13
C GLU A 66 21.29 0.81 6.19
N LYS A 67 20.92 0.70 4.91
CA LYS A 67 21.81 0.11 3.89
C LYS A 67 23.06 0.96 3.66
N ASP A 68 22.91 2.29 3.66
CA ASP A 68 24.03 3.20 3.50
C ASP A 68 25.01 3.06 4.67
N VAL A 69 24.51 3.03 5.93
CA VAL A 69 25.34 2.75 7.12
C VAL A 69 26.01 1.39 7.03
N PHE A 70 25.24 0.35 6.67
CA PHE A 70 25.76 -1.00 6.53
C PHE A 70 26.88 -1.08 5.48
N SER A 71 26.70 -0.47 4.31
CA SER A 71 27.69 -0.44 3.24
C SER A 71 28.97 0.30 3.66
N LEU A 72 28.81 1.36 4.42
CA LEU A 72 29.91 2.16 4.98
C LEU A 72 30.70 1.35 6.00
N CYS A 73 30.00 0.66 6.92
CA CYS A 73 30.65 -0.23 7.90
C CYS A 73 31.41 -1.38 7.23
N LEU A 74 30.82 -2.07 6.25
CA LEU A 74 31.50 -3.17 5.55
C LEU A 74 32.78 -2.75 4.83
N LYS A 75 32.81 -1.51 4.27
CA LYS A 75 33.99 -1.01 3.56
C LYS A 75 35.15 -0.65 4.48
N GLN A 76 34.85 -0.04 5.62
CA GLN A 76 35.83 0.61 6.49
C GLN A 76 36.10 -0.14 7.79
N THR A 77 35.28 -1.15 8.14
CA THR A 77 35.43 -1.91 9.38
C THR A 77 35.63 -3.40 9.12
N SER A 78 36.11 -4.13 10.14
CA SER A 78 36.25 -5.60 10.13
C SER A 78 34.99 -6.34 10.58
N LEU A 79 33.88 -5.61 10.83
CA LEU A 79 32.62 -6.17 11.33
C LEU A 79 32.00 -7.16 10.37
N SER A 80 31.59 -8.31 10.89
CA SER A 80 30.74 -9.24 10.16
C SER A 80 29.30 -8.71 10.10
N LYS A 81 28.54 -9.17 9.09
CA LYS A 81 27.11 -8.80 8.96
C LYS A 81 26.28 -9.14 10.21
N LYS A 82 26.60 -10.24 10.89
CA LYS A 82 25.87 -10.69 12.09
C LYS A 82 26.14 -9.78 13.28
N GLU A 83 27.37 -9.35 13.48
CA GLU A 83 27.78 -8.43 14.52
C GLU A 83 27.19 -7.05 14.30
N PHE A 84 27.27 -6.50 13.08
CA PHE A 84 26.62 -5.23 12.74
C PHE A 84 25.13 -5.23 13.08
N VAL A 85 24.39 -6.28 12.68
CA VAL A 85 22.95 -6.37 12.97
C VAL A 85 22.67 -6.42 14.47
N LYS A 86 23.53 -7.06 15.27
CA LYS A 86 23.37 -7.09 16.73
C LYS A 86 23.60 -5.72 17.38
N LEU A 87 24.61 -4.99 16.93
CA LEU A 87 24.96 -3.67 17.48
C LEU A 87 23.97 -2.59 17.06
N PHE A 88 23.55 -2.62 15.78
CA PHE A 88 22.72 -1.57 15.19
C PHE A 88 21.22 -1.75 15.45
N LYS A 89 20.75 -2.98 15.70
CA LYS A 89 19.35 -3.25 15.98
C LYS A 89 18.94 -2.68 17.34
N ASN A 90 17.90 -1.84 17.34
CA ASN A 90 17.36 -1.08 18.46
C ASN A 90 18.19 0.18 18.87
N ASN A 91 19.34 0.40 18.23
CA ASN A 91 20.22 1.53 18.52
C ASN A 91 20.50 2.35 17.25
N GLU A 92 19.53 2.39 16.31
CA GLU A 92 19.71 2.99 14.99
C GLU A 92 20.05 4.49 15.01
N THR A 93 19.64 5.19 16.08
CA THR A 93 19.88 6.63 16.28
C THR A 93 20.92 6.93 17.36
N ASP A 94 21.42 5.90 18.06
CA ASP A 94 22.36 6.08 19.16
C ASP A 94 23.78 6.34 18.63
N MET A 95 24.39 7.45 19.14
CA MET A 95 25.79 7.80 18.80
C MET A 95 26.81 6.91 19.48
N ASN A 96 26.45 6.21 20.57
CA ASN A 96 27.34 5.28 21.27
C ASN A 96 27.80 4.12 20.36
N VAL A 97 26.94 3.73 19.42
CA VAL A 97 27.27 2.73 18.39
C VAL A 97 28.48 3.15 17.53
N LEU A 98 28.61 4.46 17.26
CA LEU A 98 29.75 4.97 16.52
C LEU A 98 31.05 4.81 17.31
N GLU A 99 31.04 5.08 18.61
CA GLU A 99 32.22 4.94 19.47
C GLU A 99 32.63 3.48 19.64
N GLU A 100 31.67 2.58 19.78
CA GLU A 100 31.89 1.14 19.87
C GLU A 100 32.51 0.58 18.58
N ILE A 101 32.01 1.02 17.41
CA ILE A 101 32.57 0.62 16.11
C ILE A 101 33.99 1.19 15.93
N LYS A 102 34.25 2.41 16.34
CA LYS A 102 35.56 3.04 16.25
C LYS A 102 36.61 2.30 17.09
N ASN A 103 36.28 2.02 18.32
CA ASN A 103 37.23 1.46 19.28
C ASN A 103 37.60 0.00 18.98
N ASN A 104 36.67 -0.78 18.42
CA ASN A 104 36.83 -2.23 18.33
C ASN A 104 37.03 -2.76 16.91
N HIS A 105 36.72 -2.00 15.85
CA HIS A 105 36.55 -2.60 14.52
C HIS A 105 37.12 -1.82 13.32
N LEU A 106 37.72 -0.66 13.50
CA LEU A 106 38.30 0.11 12.41
C LEU A 106 39.57 -0.57 11.81
N LYS A 107 39.64 -0.60 10.48
CA LYS A 107 40.78 -1.23 9.75
C LYS A 107 42.00 -0.34 9.65
N THR A 108 41.81 0.99 9.60
CA THR A 108 42.89 1.98 9.41
C THR A 108 42.56 3.30 10.09
N THR A 109 43.55 3.93 10.71
CA THR A 109 43.41 5.20 11.44
C THR A 109 43.22 6.41 10.53
N THR A 110 43.60 6.33 9.25
CA THR A 110 43.51 7.44 8.27
C THR A 110 42.08 7.75 7.82
N ASP A 111 41.16 6.78 7.88
CA ASP A 111 39.77 6.93 7.40
C ASP A 111 38.78 7.26 8.52
N GLU A 112 39.27 7.35 9.76
CA GLU A 112 38.40 7.53 10.96
C GLU A 112 37.54 8.81 10.91
N VAL A 113 38.15 9.92 10.48
CA VAL A 113 37.46 11.23 10.42
C VAL A 113 36.39 11.23 9.32
N LEU A 114 36.69 10.61 8.18
CA LEU A 114 35.76 10.49 7.05
C LEU A 114 34.59 9.58 7.42
N PHE A 115 34.86 8.42 8.01
CA PHE A 115 33.87 7.49 8.52
C PHE A 115 32.92 8.16 9.50
N ALA A 116 33.47 8.84 10.52
CA ALA A 116 32.70 9.53 11.52
C ALA A 116 31.78 10.61 10.91
N LYS A 117 32.28 11.39 9.93
CA LYS A 117 31.48 12.42 9.24
C LYS A 117 30.33 11.80 8.46
N GLU A 118 30.58 10.76 7.67
CA GLU A 118 29.53 10.11 6.88
C GLU A 118 28.50 9.40 7.76
N PHE A 119 28.94 8.65 8.77
CA PHE A 119 28.05 8.02 9.75
C PHE A 119 27.18 9.04 10.47
N THR A 120 27.77 10.11 11.00
CA THR A 120 27.04 11.18 11.70
C THR A 120 26.03 11.86 10.77
N LYS A 121 26.35 12.06 9.48
CA LYS A 121 25.44 12.62 8.49
C LYS A 121 24.21 11.71 8.25
N ILE A 122 24.42 10.40 8.19
CA ILE A 122 23.32 9.45 8.00
C ILE A 122 22.50 9.33 9.28
N ASN A 123 23.15 9.24 10.45
CA ASN A 123 22.48 9.15 11.74
C ASN A 123 21.62 10.39 12.00
N LYS A 124 22.09 11.61 11.68
CA LYS A 124 21.26 12.82 11.75
C LYS A 124 20.01 12.73 10.89
N LYS A 125 20.07 12.10 9.71
CA LYS A 125 18.88 11.90 8.87
C LYS A 125 17.88 10.93 9.50
N LEU A 126 18.37 9.86 10.14
CA LEU A 126 17.51 8.91 10.87
C LEU A 126 16.87 9.58 12.10
N SER A 127 17.64 10.32 12.86
CA SER A 127 17.17 11.09 14.02
C SER A 127 16.14 12.18 13.64
N LEU A 128 16.30 12.83 12.47
CA LEU A 128 15.31 13.76 11.93
C LEU A 128 13.98 13.08 11.56
N ILE A 129 14.02 11.83 11.08
CA ILE A 129 12.80 11.06 10.83
C ILE A 129 12.10 10.76 12.16
N GLU A 130 12.83 10.30 13.15
CA GLU A 130 12.31 9.94 14.47
C GLU A 130 11.71 11.15 15.18
N SER A 131 12.45 12.26 15.25
CA SER A 131 11.96 13.52 15.86
C SER A 131 10.78 14.12 15.09
N GLY A 132 10.80 14.06 13.76
CA GLY A 132 9.73 14.57 12.91
C GLY A 132 8.44 13.80 13.03
N GLN A 133 8.50 12.47 13.23
CA GLN A 133 7.33 11.63 13.40
C GLN A 133 6.95 11.40 14.88
N ARG A 134 7.84 11.69 15.82
CA ARG A 134 7.69 11.41 17.27
C ARG A 134 7.38 9.94 17.57
N ILE A 135 7.89 9.07 16.75
CA ILE A 135 7.71 7.61 16.80
C ILE A 135 9.09 7.00 16.56
N THR A 136 9.45 5.98 17.33
CA THR A 136 10.72 5.30 17.18
C THR A 136 10.81 4.55 15.84
N ILE A 137 12.02 4.38 15.31
CA ILE A 137 12.25 3.64 14.06
C ILE A 137 11.71 2.21 14.18
N GLN A 138 11.81 1.59 15.36
CA GLN A 138 11.29 0.25 15.63
C GLN A 138 9.76 0.19 15.52
N GLU A 139 9.06 1.18 16.07
CA GLU A 139 7.59 1.26 15.94
C GLU A 139 7.18 1.46 14.48
N ILE A 140 7.87 2.31 13.72
CA ILE A 140 7.62 2.48 12.28
C ILE A 140 7.79 1.15 11.53
N LYS A 141 8.85 0.39 11.83
CA LYS A 141 9.09 -0.94 11.24
C LYS A 141 7.97 -1.92 11.60
N THR A 142 7.53 -1.92 12.86
CA THR A 142 6.46 -2.81 13.34
C THR A 142 5.14 -2.47 12.67
N ILE A 143 4.77 -1.21 12.58
CA ILE A 143 3.57 -0.73 11.87
C ILE A 143 3.63 -1.13 10.39
N ASN A 144 4.76 -0.91 9.72
CA ASN A 144 4.92 -1.28 8.31
C ASN A 144 4.87 -2.79 8.10
N LYS A 145 5.41 -3.60 9.04
CA LYS A 145 5.30 -5.07 8.99
C LYS A 145 3.85 -5.53 9.13
N ALA A 146 3.09 -4.97 10.07
CA ALA A 146 1.68 -5.27 10.26
C ALA A 146 0.86 -4.91 9.01
N ARG A 147 1.09 -3.71 8.44
CA ARG A 147 0.49 -3.26 7.19
C ARG A 147 0.76 -4.25 6.03
N ARG A 148 2.04 -4.60 5.80
CA ARG A 148 2.44 -5.55 4.73
C ARG A 148 1.80 -6.92 4.91
N THR A 149 1.69 -7.40 6.15
CA THR A 149 1.01 -8.67 6.44
C THR A 149 -0.47 -8.59 6.08
N GLY A 150 -1.13 -7.46 6.38
CA GLY A 150 -2.52 -7.20 5.99
C GLY A 150 -2.69 -7.17 4.47
N GLU A 151 -1.82 -6.47 3.76
CA GLU A 151 -1.82 -6.36 2.30
C GLU A 151 -1.61 -7.72 1.61
N ILE A 152 -0.72 -8.56 2.14
CA ILE A 152 -0.51 -9.92 1.62
C ILE A 152 -1.76 -10.77 1.82
N LYS A 153 -2.40 -10.69 2.98
CA LYS A 153 -3.66 -11.41 3.26
C LYS A 153 -4.77 -10.97 2.30
N GLU A 154 -4.93 -9.67 2.11
CA GLU A 154 -5.92 -9.12 1.17
C GLU A 154 -5.68 -9.61 -0.26
N ARG A 155 -4.45 -9.51 -0.76
CA ARG A 155 -4.09 -9.95 -2.11
C ARG A 155 -4.30 -11.46 -2.32
N ASN A 156 -3.94 -12.27 -1.32
CA ASN A 156 -4.16 -13.72 -1.39
C ASN A 156 -5.64 -14.05 -1.41
N ALA A 157 -6.46 -13.42 -0.57
CA ALA A 157 -7.90 -13.61 -0.55
C ALA A 157 -8.56 -13.18 -1.88
N LYS A 158 -8.14 -12.04 -2.45
CA LYS A 158 -8.62 -11.60 -3.77
C LYS A 158 -8.26 -12.59 -4.87
N ARG A 159 -7.02 -13.10 -4.87
CA ARG A 159 -6.56 -14.10 -5.84
C ARG A 159 -7.37 -15.39 -5.74
N GLU A 160 -7.57 -15.91 -4.54
CA GLU A 160 -8.36 -17.12 -4.27
C GLU A 160 -9.81 -16.95 -4.73
N MET A 161 -10.38 -15.78 -4.51
CA MET A 161 -11.74 -15.44 -4.96
C MET A 161 -11.83 -15.36 -6.49
N VAL A 162 -10.81 -14.84 -7.19
CA VAL A 162 -10.75 -14.84 -8.64
C VAL A 162 -10.64 -16.27 -9.17
N GLU A 163 -9.68 -17.06 -8.68
CA GLU A 163 -9.42 -18.43 -9.11
C GLU A 163 -10.67 -19.32 -8.97
N ALA A 164 -11.38 -19.21 -7.85
CA ALA A 164 -12.62 -19.98 -7.62
C ALA A 164 -13.76 -19.64 -8.60
N ASN A 165 -13.72 -18.44 -9.23
CA ASN A 165 -14.78 -17.97 -10.12
C ASN A 165 -14.39 -17.93 -11.61
N LEU A 166 -13.24 -18.48 -12.02
CA LEU A 166 -12.83 -18.52 -13.44
C LEU A 166 -13.82 -19.30 -14.32
N ARG A 167 -14.43 -20.35 -13.78
CA ARG A 167 -15.46 -21.13 -14.50
C ARG A 167 -16.70 -20.30 -14.84
N LEU A 168 -17.06 -19.33 -14.01
CA LEU A 168 -18.15 -18.40 -14.27
C LEU A 168 -17.85 -17.55 -15.51
N VAL A 169 -16.61 -17.05 -15.63
CA VAL A 169 -16.17 -16.28 -16.80
C VAL A 169 -16.32 -17.11 -18.09
N ILE A 170 -15.84 -18.35 -18.09
CA ILE A 170 -15.92 -19.24 -19.25
C ILE A 170 -17.38 -19.46 -19.66
N SER A 171 -18.28 -19.68 -18.70
CA SER A 171 -19.70 -19.88 -18.96
C SER A 171 -20.40 -18.68 -19.61
N ILE A 172 -19.96 -17.48 -19.21
CA ILE A 172 -20.48 -16.22 -19.78
C ILE A 172 -19.85 -15.97 -21.15
N ALA A 173 -18.53 -16.11 -21.30
CA ALA A 173 -17.81 -15.90 -22.55
C ALA A 173 -18.31 -16.77 -23.70
N LYS A 174 -18.73 -18.03 -23.43
CA LYS A 174 -19.36 -18.91 -24.43
C LYS A 174 -20.57 -18.28 -25.12
N LYS A 175 -21.31 -17.42 -24.49
CA LYS A 175 -22.49 -16.73 -25.07
C LYS A 175 -22.13 -15.62 -26.06
N TYR A 176 -20.86 -15.24 -26.12
CA TYR A 176 -20.35 -14.13 -26.94
C TYR A 176 -19.42 -14.59 -28.04
N THR A 177 -19.28 -15.91 -28.26
CA THR A 177 -18.52 -16.46 -29.37
C THR A 177 -19.10 -16.02 -30.73
N ASN A 178 -18.25 -16.01 -31.76
CA ASN A 178 -18.60 -15.61 -33.14
C ASN A 178 -19.04 -14.15 -33.30
N ARG A 179 -18.57 -13.26 -32.43
CA ARG A 179 -18.88 -11.81 -32.48
C ARG A 179 -17.65 -10.94 -32.82
N GLY A 180 -16.65 -11.52 -33.50
CA GLY A 180 -15.49 -10.77 -34.00
C GLY A 180 -14.23 -10.88 -33.14
N LEU A 181 -14.30 -11.47 -31.93
CA LEU A 181 -13.13 -11.80 -31.10
C LEU A 181 -12.98 -13.30 -30.93
N GLN A 182 -11.74 -13.76 -30.78
CA GLN A 182 -11.45 -15.16 -30.46
C GLN A 182 -11.93 -15.50 -29.05
N PHE A 183 -12.29 -16.77 -28.83
CA PHE A 183 -12.81 -17.22 -27.53
C PHE A 183 -11.86 -17.00 -26.37
N LEU A 184 -10.55 -17.16 -26.56
CA LEU A 184 -9.54 -16.93 -25.56
C LEU A 184 -9.47 -15.45 -25.16
N ASP A 185 -9.62 -14.53 -26.11
CA ASP A 185 -9.63 -13.09 -25.83
C ASP A 185 -10.87 -12.69 -25.03
N LEU A 186 -12.03 -13.27 -25.35
CA LEU A 186 -13.25 -13.08 -24.56
C LEU A 186 -13.09 -13.54 -23.11
N ILE A 187 -12.39 -14.68 -22.89
CA ILE A 187 -12.08 -15.15 -21.53
C ILE A 187 -11.16 -14.15 -20.81
N GLN A 188 -10.11 -13.65 -21.46
CA GLN A 188 -9.18 -12.71 -20.84
C GLN A 188 -9.86 -11.39 -20.48
N GLU A 189 -10.65 -10.83 -21.37
CA GLU A 189 -11.44 -9.64 -21.09
C GLU A 189 -12.47 -9.89 -19.96
N GLY A 190 -13.09 -11.07 -19.96
CA GLY A 190 -13.96 -11.50 -18.88
C GLY A 190 -13.24 -11.62 -17.53
N ASN A 191 -11.99 -12.12 -17.51
CA ASN A 191 -11.17 -12.20 -16.32
C ASN A 191 -10.81 -10.80 -15.79
N ILE A 192 -10.55 -9.82 -16.67
CA ILE A 192 -10.35 -8.42 -16.27
C ILE A 192 -11.62 -7.88 -15.62
N GLY A 193 -12.79 -8.20 -16.18
CA GLY A 193 -14.08 -7.85 -15.57
C GLY A 193 -14.27 -8.49 -14.19
N LEU A 194 -13.92 -9.77 -14.04
CA LEU A 194 -13.98 -10.49 -12.77
C LEU A 194 -13.07 -9.87 -11.72
N MET A 195 -11.81 -9.52 -12.06
CA MET A 195 -10.89 -8.86 -11.14
C MET A 195 -11.45 -7.53 -10.65
N LYS A 196 -12.02 -6.71 -11.55
CA LYS A 196 -12.69 -5.46 -11.17
C LYS A 196 -13.90 -5.69 -10.25
N ALA A 197 -14.63 -6.79 -10.45
CA ALA A 197 -15.74 -7.17 -9.59
C ALA A 197 -15.25 -7.53 -8.19
N VAL A 198 -14.17 -8.31 -8.05
CA VAL A 198 -13.58 -8.69 -6.76
C VAL A 198 -13.10 -7.45 -6.00
N ASP A 199 -12.46 -6.49 -6.67
CA ASP A 199 -11.97 -5.27 -6.04
C ASP A 199 -13.08 -4.38 -5.46
N LYS A 200 -14.25 -4.38 -6.09
CA LYS A 200 -15.38 -3.50 -5.73
C LYS A 200 -16.50 -4.22 -4.98
N PHE A 201 -16.34 -5.51 -4.70
CA PHE A 201 -17.37 -6.29 -4.04
C PHE A 201 -17.47 -5.94 -2.55
N GLU A 202 -18.67 -5.58 -2.12
CA GLU A 202 -19.02 -5.32 -0.72
C GLU A 202 -19.96 -6.42 -0.18
N TYR A 203 -19.41 -7.42 0.50
CA TYR A 203 -20.18 -8.54 1.05
C TYR A 203 -21.29 -8.09 2.04
N ARG A 204 -21.10 -6.96 2.70
CA ARG A 204 -22.06 -6.39 3.68
C ARG A 204 -23.41 -6.02 3.06
N ARG A 205 -23.48 -5.88 1.74
CA ARG A 205 -24.76 -5.61 1.03
C ARG A 205 -25.65 -6.82 0.88
N GLY A 206 -25.21 -8.04 1.26
CA GLY A 206 -26.00 -9.25 1.30
C GLY A 206 -26.26 -9.92 -0.06
N TYR A 207 -25.74 -9.39 -1.16
CA TYR A 207 -25.89 -10.01 -2.49
C TYR A 207 -24.84 -11.11 -2.72
N LYS A 208 -25.24 -12.16 -3.47
CA LYS A 208 -24.31 -13.20 -3.90
C LYS A 208 -23.26 -12.59 -4.85
N PHE A 209 -21.99 -12.95 -4.67
CA PHE A 209 -20.90 -12.48 -5.51
C PHE A 209 -21.14 -12.73 -6.99
N SER A 210 -21.64 -13.93 -7.36
CA SER A 210 -21.89 -14.30 -8.76
C SER A 210 -22.84 -13.34 -9.47
N THR A 211 -23.86 -12.83 -8.78
CA THR A 211 -24.80 -11.84 -9.34
C THR A 211 -24.08 -10.54 -9.70
N TYR A 212 -23.25 -10.05 -8.80
CA TYR A 212 -22.48 -8.83 -9.01
C TYR A 212 -21.39 -9.02 -10.09
N ALA A 213 -20.63 -10.12 -10.01
CA ALA A 213 -19.56 -10.43 -10.96
C ALA A 213 -20.07 -10.62 -12.39
N THR A 214 -21.24 -11.24 -12.57
CA THR A 214 -21.84 -11.44 -13.91
C THR A 214 -22.01 -10.12 -14.64
N TRP A 215 -22.41 -9.06 -13.98
CA TRP A 215 -22.58 -7.75 -14.59
C TRP A 215 -21.22 -7.19 -15.08
N TRP A 216 -20.18 -7.24 -14.25
CA TRP A 216 -18.84 -6.75 -14.59
C TRP A 216 -18.19 -7.55 -15.70
N ILE A 217 -18.33 -8.89 -15.68
CA ILE A 217 -17.80 -9.78 -16.71
C ILE A 217 -18.47 -9.49 -18.05
N ARG A 218 -19.81 -9.40 -18.06
CA ARG A 218 -20.57 -9.08 -19.26
C ARG A 218 -20.19 -7.73 -19.82
N GLN A 219 -20.09 -6.72 -18.97
CA GLN A 219 -19.71 -5.36 -19.36
C GLN A 219 -18.32 -5.32 -20.00
N ALA A 220 -17.33 -6.03 -19.41
CA ALA A 220 -15.98 -6.08 -19.94
C ALA A 220 -15.94 -6.74 -21.32
N ILE A 221 -16.57 -7.91 -21.46
CA ILE A 221 -16.65 -8.64 -22.73
C ILE A 221 -17.35 -7.81 -23.81
N THR A 222 -18.51 -7.22 -23.51
CA THR A 222 -19.27 -6.45 -24.49
C THR A 222 -18.50 -5.20 -24.93
N ARG A 223 -17.81 -4.54 -24.00
CA ARG A 223 -17.00 -3.38 -24.33
C ARG A 223 -15.79 -3.74 -25.17
N SER A 224 -15.13 -4.85 -24.88
CA SER A 224 -13.99 -5.33 -25.67
C SER A 224 -14.41 -5.70 -27.10
N ILE A 225 -15.56 -6.36 -27.27
CA ILE A 225 -16.13 -6.64 -28.60
C ILE A 225 -16.37 -5.33 -29.35
N ALA A 226 -16.97 -4.32 -28.71
CA ALA A 226 -17.22 -3.04 -29.34
C ALA A 226 -15.93 -2.32 -29.75
N ASP A 227 -14.89 -2.41 -28.94
CA ASP A 227 -13.63 -1.70 -29.18
C ASP A 227 -12.70 -2.42 -30.18
N GLN A 228 -12.73 -3.77 -30.28
CA GLN A 228 -11.70 -4.55 -30.95
C GLN A 228 -12.23 -5.50 -32.05
N ALA A 229 -13.53 -5.77 -32.13
CA ALA A 229 -14.08 -6.72 -33.09
C ALA A 229 -13.97 -6.27 -34.56
N ARG A 230 -13.75 -5.00 -34.82
CA ARG A 230 -13.67 -4.44 -36.17
C ARG A 230 -12.27 -3.84 -36.43
N THR A 231 -11.76 -4.10 -37.65
CA THR A 231 -10.47 -3.52 -38.12
C THR A 231 -10.47 -1.98 -38.04
N ILE A 232 -11.61 -1.38 -38.44
CA ILE A 232 -11.82 0.07 -38.28
C ILE A 232 -12.72 0.26 -37.05
N ARG A 233 -12.17 0.88 -35.99
CA ARG A 233 -12.89 1.10 -34.74
C ARG A 233 -14.08 2.01 -34.92
N ILE A 234 -15.24 1.57 -34.48
CA ILE A 234 -16.48 2.35 -34.44
C ILE A 234 -16.77 2.76 -32.98
N PRO A 235 -17.20 4.01 -32.73
CA PRO A 235 -17.61 4.43 -31.40
C PRO A 235 -18.75 3.58 -30.83
N VAL A 236 -18.74 3.32 -29.52
CA VAL A 236 -19.68 2.41 -28.85
C VAL A 236 -21.16 2.80 -29.10
N HIS A 237 -21.48 4.10 -29.05
CA HIS A 237 -22.85 4.57 -29.30
C HIS A 237 -23.38 4.27 -30.71
N MET A 238 -22.50 4.23 -31.71
CA MET A 238 -22.88 3.84 -33.08
C MET A 238 -23.16 2.34 -33.17
N ILE A 239 -22.42 1.51 -32.44
CA ILE A 239 -22.67 0.06 -32.36
C ILE A 239 -24.01 -0.22 -31.68
N GLU A 240 -24.34 0.53 -30.64
CA GLU A 240 -25.67 0.45 -30.00
C GLU A 240 -26.81 0.80 -30.96
N THR A 241 -26.62 1.83 -31.76
CA THR A 241 -27.59 2.24 -32.79
C THR A 241 -27.75 1.14 -33.86
N ILE A 242 -26.65 0.57 -34.35
CA ILE A 242 -26.67 -0.54 -35.31
C ILE A 242 -27.40 -1.76 -34.73
N ASN A 243 -27.14 -2.12 -33.48
CA ASN A 243 -27.81 -3.22 -32.81
C ASN A 243 -29.31 -2.97 -32.63
N LYS A 244 -29.75 -1.73 -32.36
CA LYS A 244 -31.16 -1.36 -32.33
C LYS A 244 -31.82 -1.52 -33.70
N LEU A 245 -31.16 -1.07 -34.77
CA LEU A 245 -31.66 -1.22 -36.14
C LEU A 245 -31.80 -2.70 -36.52
N LEU A 246 -30.75 -3.52 -36.21
CA LEU A 246 -30.81 -4.96 -36.48
C LEU A 246 -31.94 -5.65 -35.71
N SER A 247 -32.22 -5.25 -34.47
CA SER A 247 -33.33 -5.82 -33.71
C SER A 247 -34.70 -5.48 -34.31
N LEU A 248 -34.85 -4.31 -34.98
CA LEU A 248 -36.07 -3.92 -35.68
C LEU A 248 -36.27 -4.67 -37.00
N ILE A 249 -35.18 -5.06 -37.66
CA ILE A 249 -35.23 -5.84 -38.92
C ILE A 249 -35.61 -7.30 -38.67
N HIS A 250 -35.34 -7.83 -37.47
CA HIS A 250 -35.63 -9.22 -37.08
C HIS A 250 -37.01 -9.40 -36.43
N ILE A 251 -37.85 -8.33 -36.33
CA ILE A 251 -39.25 -8.42 -35.98
C ILE A 251 -40.08 -8.61 -37.24
#